data_bb04b15e21ef161f156b5fd9be1c04a2
#
_entry.id   bb04b15e21ef161f156b5fd9be1c04a2
#
_cell.length_a   1.000
_cell.length_b   1.000
_cell.length_c   1.000
_cell.angle_alpha   90.00
_cell.angle_beta   90.00
_cell.angle_gamma   90.00
#
_symmetry.space_group_name_H-M   'P 1'
#
loop_
_entity.id
_entity.type
_entity.pdbx_description
1 polymer ?
#
loop_
_entity_poly.entity_id
_entity_poly.type
_entity_poly.pdbx_seq_one_letter_code
_entity_poly.pdbx_strand_id
1 'polypeptide(L)'
;MVEELGQELLQETQPIRLTDCMRRFAFRVIATTVLGLEGSDRDALFRDFEIWTQALFSVPIAIPGTPFANALAARRRLLDRLRDVLEQGDQNRGGLDLLAGGLDEAGQPLTTDDIVEQLLLLLFAGYETTASSLSCLMRACLIEPQVEPWLREELDGLEWPPKGDATTAFDGIRSPRLQAVVDEVMRMTPPVGGFFRRTCRPIQLADIRIPKDHVVQVALASSNRAGSSDLNVFRPQRHLDGLEKPTLLPFGGGERVCLGKALAQLEIRLMVVGLLKRVQLSLACDQNLDLQLIPSPSPKDGLMVVAKRYAPADARE
;
A
#
# COMPACT_ATOMS: atom_id res chain seq x y z
N MET A 1 5.85 -13.03 8.37
CA MET A 1 4.89 -12.54 7.32
C MET A 1 5.43 -12.68 5.89
N VAL A 2 6.54 -12.00 5.47
CA VAL A 2 7.07 -12.12 4.08
C VAL A 2 7.56 -13.54 3.78
N GLU A 3 8.24 -14.18 4.73
CA GLU A 3 8.71 -15.56 4.60
C GLU A 3 7.57 -16.55 4.49
N GLU A 4 6.54 -16.39 5.31
CA GLU A 4 5.32 -17.19 5.27
C GLU A 4 4.63 -17.08 3.91
N LEU A 5 4.47 -15.85 3.42
CA LEU A 5 3.90 -15.63 2.09
C LEU A 5 4.73 -16.31 0.98
N GLY A 6 6.07 -16.18 1.04
CA GLY A 6 6.93 -16.86 0.07
C GLY A 6 6.77 -18.38 0.10
N GLN A 7 6.58 -18.97 1.30
CA GLN A 7 6.31 -20.40 1.45
C GLN A 7 4.91 -20.79 0.96
N GLU A 8 3.88 -19.99 1.29
CA GLU A 8 2.51 -20.19 0.78
C GLU A 8 2.51 -20.23 -0.75
N LEU A 9 3.15 -19.23 -1.40
CA LEU A 9 3.23 -19.16 -2.86
C LEU A 9 3.93 -20.39 -3.49
N LEU A 10 4.97 -20.92 -2.84
CA LEU A 10 5.72 -22.07 -3.34
C LEU A 10 5.00 -23.43 -3.14
N GLN A 11 3.99 -23.48 -2.28
CA GLN A 11 3.19 -24.68 -2.05
C GLN A 11 2.00 -24.80 -3.01
N GLU A 12 1.60 -23.68 -3.62
CA GLU A 12 0.47 -23.66 -4.54
C GLU A 12 0.84 -24.27 -5.90
N THR A 13 -0.01 -25.17 -6.37
CA THR A 13 0.17 -25.85 -7.66
C THR A 13 -0.64 -25.23 -8.79
N GLN A 14 -1.58 -24.37 -8.47
CA GLN A 14 -2.43 -23.64 -9.41
C GLN A 14 -2.04 -22.16 -9.47
N PRO A 15 -2.38 -21.44 -10.54
CA PRO A 15 -2.16 -20.01 -10.60
C PRO A 15 -2.81 -19.26 -9.44
N ILE A 16 -2.08 -18.32 -8.85
CA ILE A 16 -2.46 -17.56 -7.65
C ILE A 16 -2.80 -16.13 -8.04
N ARG A 17 -3.85 -15.57 -7.43
CA ARG A 17 -4.16 -14.13 -7.53
C ARG A 17 -3.22 -13.35 -6.61
N LEU A 18 -2.12 -12.84 -7.17
CA LEU A 18 -1.08 -12.17 -6.37
C LEU A 18 -1.61 -10.91 -5.66
N THR A 19 -2.57 -10.21 -6.27
CA THR A 19 -3.23 -9.04 -5.65
C THR A 19 -3.88 -9.38 -4.30
N ASP A 20 -4.51 -10.58 -4.19
CA ASP A 20 -5.15 -11.00 -2.93
C ASP A 20 -4.09 -11.29 -1.85
N CYS A 21 -2.92 -11.80 -2.27
CA CYS A 21 -1.78 -11.99 -1.37
C CYS A 21 -1.23 -10.64 -0.87
N MET A 22 -1.10 -9.64 -1.75
CA MET A 22 -0.67 -8.29 -1.38
C MET A 22 -1.66 -7.62 -0.42
N ARG A 23 -2.96 -7.81 -0.64
CA ARG A 23 -4.02 -7.33 0.25
C ARG A 23 -3.92 -7.96 1.64
N ARG A 24 -3.82 -9.29 1.72
CA ARG A 24 -3.64 -9.97 3.02
C ARG A 24 -2.38 -9.52 3.74
N PHE A 25 -1.28 -9.37 3.01
CA PHE A 25 -0.02 -8.89 3.59
C PHE A 25 -0.18 -7.48 4.16
N ALA A 26 -0.67 -6.52 3.38
CA ALA A 26 -0.85 -5.14 3.83
C ALA A 26 -1.77 -5.05 5.06
N PHE A 27 -2.87 -5.82 5.07
CA PHE A 27 -3.74 -5.88 6.23
C PHE A 27 -3.05 -6.47 7.46
N ARG A 28 -2.30 -7.56 7.30
CA ARG A 28 -1.55 -8.18 8.39
C ARG A 28 -0.56 -7.20 9.01
N VAL A 29 0.16 -6.45 8.18
CA VAL A 29 1.11 -5.44 8.66
C VAL A 29 0.40 -4.35 9.45
N ILE A 30 -0.62 -3.69 8.86
CA ILE A 30 -1.28 -2.56 9.51
C ILE A 30 -2.04 -2.98 10.78
N ALA A 31 -2.72 -4.13 10.78
CA ALA A 31 -3.44 -4.63 11.94
C ALA A 31 -2.49 -5.00 13.10
N THR A 32 -1.35 -5.64 12.80
CA THR A 32 -0.35 -5.93 13.82
C THR A 32 0.33 -4.65 14.34
N THR A 33 0.70 -3.71 13.45
CA THR A 33 1.43 -2.50 13.84
C THR A 33 0.56 -1.51 14.61
N VAL A 34 -0.71 -1.34 14.19
CA VAL A 34 -1.62 -0.35 14.79
C VAL A 34 -2.39 -0.93 15.98
N LEU A 35 -2.88 -2.18 15.86
CA LEU A 35 -3.76 -2.78 16.84
C LEU A 35 -3.08 -3.83 17.73
N GLY A 36 -1.85 -4.23 17.42
CA GLY A 36 -1.17 -5.34 18.10
C GLY A 36 -1.81 -6.71 17.86
N LEU A 37 -2.69 -6.84 16.87
CA LEU A 37 -3.42 -8.08 16.63
C LEU A 37 -2.60 -9.10 15.85
N GLU A 38 -2.69 -10.38 16.29
CA GLU A 38 -2.03 -11.52 15.65
C GLU A 38 -2.96 -12.73 15.53
N GLY A 39 -2.58 -13.70 14.73
CA GLY A 39 -3.26 -15.00 14.61
C GLY A 39 -4.74 -14.91 14.23
N SER A 40 -5.57 -15.67 14.93
CA SER A 40 -7.01 -15.84 14.64
C SER A 40 -7.82 -14.55 14.74
N ASP A 41 -7.46 -13.66 15.66
CA ASP A 41 -8.20 -12.42 15.90
C ASP A 41 -7.99 -11.43 14.76
N ARG A 42 -6.76 -11.32 14.26
CA ARG A 42 -6.43 -10.56 13.06
C ARG A 42 -7.15 -11.12 11.83
N ASP A 43 -7.16 -12.44 11.64
CA ASP A 43 -7.79 -13.07 10.48
C ASP A 43 -9.32 -12.97 10.54
N ALA A 44 -9.91 -12.95 11.73
CA ALA A 44 -11.33 -12.69 11.92
C ALA A 44 -11.71 -11.24 11.60
N LEU A 45 -10.86 -10.28 12.01
CA LEU A 45 -11.04 -8.87 11.66
C LEU A 45 -10.93 -8.67 10.14
N PHE A 46 -10.00 -9.35 9.48
CA PHE A 46 -9.78 -9.25 8.04
C PHE A 46 -11.02 -9.64 7.23
N ARG A 47 -11.70 -10.72 7.59
CA ARG A 47 -12.91 -11.16 6.87
C ARG A 47 -14.00 -10.09 6.86
N ASP A 48 -14.30 -9.47 7.99
CA ASP A 48 -15.29 -8.39 8.07
C ASP A 48 -14.80 -7.13 7.33
N PHE A 49 -13.48 -6.87 7.40
CA PHE A 49 -12.86 -5.74 6.73
C PHE A 49 -12.95 -5.86 5.20
N GLU A 50 -12.70 -7.04 4.62
CA GLU A 50 -12.87 -7.27 3.18
C GLU A 50 -14.32 -7.09 2.73
N ILE A 51 -15.30 -7.64 3.47
CA ILE A 51 -16.73 -7.46 3.15
C ILE A 51 -17.08 -5.96 3.13
N TRP A 52 -16.60 -5.22 4.10
CA TRP A 52 -16.85 -3.78 4.19
C TRP A 52 -16.19 -3.02 3.05
N THR A 53 -14.90 -3.23 2.78
CA THR A 53 -14.14 -2.48 1.77
C THR A 53 -14.61 -2.76 0.34
N GLN A 54 -14.94 -4.01 0.01
CA GLN A 54 -15.43 -4.39 -1.32
C GLN A 54 -16.75 -3.71 -1.70
N ALA A 55 -17.54 -3.33 -0.72
CA ALA A 55 -18.84 -2.70 -0.96
C ALA A 55 -18.82 -1.16 -0.85
N LEU A 56 -17.68 -0.53 -0.56
CA LEU A 56 -17.56 0.94 -0.45
C LEU A 56 -18.02 1.69 -1.70
N PHE A 57 -17.89 1.07 -2.87
CA PHE A 57 -18.31 1.62 -4.17
C PHE A 57 -19.54 0.91 -4.75
N SER A 58 -20.24 0.13 -3.94
CA SER A 58 -21.49 -0.52 -4.35
C SER A 58 -22.66 0.46 -4.35
N VAL A 59 -23.75 0.09 -5.04
CA VAL A 59 -24.99 0.88 -5.00
C VAL A 59 -25.53 0.89 -3.55
N PRO A 60 -25.82 2.07 -2.96
CA PRO A 60 -26.19 2.20 -1.55
C PRO A 60 -27.65 1.75 -1.27
N ILE A 61 -27.94 0.48 -1.55
CA ILE A 61 -29.25 -0.13 -1.29
C ILE A 61 -29.13 -1.07 -0.09
N ALA A 62 -29.72 -0.69 1.04
CA ALA A 62 -29.65 -1.41 2.31
C ALA A 62 -30.77 -2.47 2.45
N ILE A 63 -30.98 -3.30 1.43
CA ILE A 63 -31.91 -4.45 1.48
C ILE A 63 -31.13 -5.69 1.89
N PRO A 64 -31.66 -6.56 2.79
CA PRO A 64 -30.99 -7.79 3.19
C PRO A 64 -30.51 -8.62 1.98
N GLY A 65 -29.26 -9.06 2.02
CA GLY A 65 -28.60 -9.80 0.94
C GLY A 65 -27.88 -8.95 -0.11
N THR A 66 -28.03 -7.61 -0.10
CA THR A 66 -27.26 -6.75 -0.98
C THR A 66 -25.82 -6.56 -0.46
N PRO A 67 -24.82 -6.31 -1.34
CA PRO A 67 -23.46 -6.02 -0.93
C PRO A 67 -23.37 -4.86 0.07
N PHE A 68 -24.14 -3.80 -0.13
CA PHE A 68 -24.17 -2.63 0.77
C PHE A 68 -24.73 -2.97 2.16
N ALA A 69 -25.81 -3.75 2.25
CA ALA A 69 -26.37 -4.18 3.54
C ALA A 69 -25.38 -5.08 4.30
N ASN A 70 -24.69 -5.99 3.59
CA ASN A 70 -23.67 -6.86 4.16
C ASN A 70 -22.47 -6.03 4.68
N ALA A 71 -22.06 -5.01 3.93
CA ALA A 71 -21.00 -4.11 4.36
C ALA A 71 -21.34 -3.29 5.60
N LEU A 72 -22.58 -2.81 5.72
CA LEU A 72 -23.06 -2.12 6.92
C LEU A 72 -23.05 -3.04 8.15
N ALA A 73 -23.42 -4.32 7.96
CA ALA A 73 -23.35 -5.31 9.02
C ALA A 73 -21.90 -5.63 9.41
N ALA A 74 -21.01 -5.81 8.42
CA ALA A 74 -19.59 -6.02 8.64
C ALA A 74 -18.94 -4.82 9.36
N ARG A 75 -19.26 -3.58 8.94
CA ARG A 75 -18.75 -2.36 9.61
C ARG A 75 -19.15 -2.31 11.09
N ARG A 76 -20.38 -2.68 11.44
CA ARG A 76 -20.79 -2.74 12.85
C ARG A 76 -19.93 -3.71 13.64
N ARG A 77 -19.74 -4.94 13.13
CA ARG A 77 -18.87 -5.94 13.79
C ARG A 77 -17.42 -5.47 13.89
N LEU A 78 -16.91 -4.75 12.89
CA LEU A 78 -15.57 -4.14 12.94
C LEU A 78 -15.47 -3.14 14.08
N LEU A 79 -16.42 -2.20 14.17
CA LEU A 79 -16.41 -1.18 15.23
C LEU A 79 -16.53 -1.81 16.62
N ASP A 80 -17.38 -2.83 16.78
CA ASP A 80 -17.52 -3.54 18.05
C ASP A 80 -16.20 -4.23 18.44
N ARG A 81 -15.54 -4.93 17.53
CA ARG A 81 -14.23 -5.56 17.77
C ARG A 81 -13.13 -4.54 18.07
N LEU A 82 -13.14 -3.39 17.40
CA LEU A 82 -12.16 -2.33 17.69
C LEU A 82 -12.38 -1.73 19.08
N ARG A 83 -13.65 -1.64 19.56
CA ARG A 83 -13.95 -1.27 20.96
C ARG A 83 -13.41 -2.30 21.93
N ASP A 84 -13.67 -3.60 21.67
CA ASP A 84 -13.14 -4.69 22.50
C ASP A 84 -11.61 -4.63 22.62
N VAL A 85 -10.91 -4.38 21.51
CA VAL A 85 -9.45 -4.21 21.47
C VAL A 85 -9.01 -3.00 22.31
N LEU A 86 -9.74 -1.89 22.30
CA LEU A 86 -9.46 -0.73 23.15
C LEU A 86 -9.66 -1.03 24.63
N GLU A 87 -10.71 -1.76 24.99
CA GLU A 87 -11.09 -2.05 26.38
C GLU A 87 -10.17 -3.09 27.05
N GLN A 88 -9.65 -4.07 26.28
CA GLN A 88 -8.82 -5.14 26.80
C GLN A 88 -7.45 -4.73 27.36
N GLY A 89 -7.05 -3.49 27.20
CA GLY A 89 -6.01 -2.81 28.02
C GLY A 89 -4.61 -3.40 28.04
N ASP A 90 -4.14 -4.14 27.04
CA ASP A 90 -2.80 -4.73 27.06
C ASP A 90 -1.68 -3.69 26.76
N GLN A 91 -0.58 -3.74 27.52
CA GLN A 91 0.43 -2.66 27.63
C GLN A 91 1.45 -2.63 26.48
N ASN A 92 1.10 -2.89 25.25
CA ASN A 92 2.10 -2.78 24.17
C ASN A 92 1.45 -2.51 22.81
N ARG A 93 0.67 -1.44 22.68
CA ARG A 93 -0.27 -1.25 21.58
C ARG A 93 0.16 -0.24 20.52
N GLY A 94 1.42 0.08 20.41
CA GLY A 94 1.96 0.87 19.29
C GLY A 94 1.13 2.13 18.97
N GLY A 95 0.37 2.06 17.86
CA GLY A 95 -0.45 3.17 17.39
C GLY A 95 -1.68 3.50 18.24
N LEU A 96 -2.22 2.53 19.01
CA LEU A 96 -3.38 2.74 19.89
C LEU A 96 -3.08 3.74 21.01
N ASP A 97 -1.90 3.64 21.65
CA ASP A 97 -1.52 4.52 22.75
C ASP A 97 -1.41 5.98 22.30
N LEU A 98 -0.96 6.19 21.04
CA LEU A 98 -0.88 7.53 20.45
C LEU A 98 -2.27 8.15 20.24
N LEU A 99 -3.26 7.34 19.84
CA LEU A 99 -4.64 7.81 19.64
C LEU A 99 -5.39 8.00 20.96
N ALA A 100 -5.17 7.12 21.93
CA ALA A 100 -5.80 7.22 23.27
C ALA A 100 -5.43 8.50 24.02
N GLY A 101 -4.24 9.05 23.78
CA GLY A 101 -3.81 10.36 24.29
C GLY A 101 -4.13 11.55 23.39
N GLY A 102 -4.85 11.33 22.27
CA GLY A 102 -5.15 12.36 21.28
C GLY A 102 -6.17 13.38 21.75
N LEU A 103 -6.04 14.60 21.21
CA LEU A 103 -6.99 15.69 21.40
C LEU A 103 -7.66 16.02 20.05
N ASP A 104 -8.90 16.48 20.10
CA ASP A 104 -9.61 17.03 18.96
C ASP A 104 -9.12 18.45 18.60
N GLU A 105 -9.70 19.06 17.56
CA GLU A 105 -9.35 20.43 17.13
C GLU A 105 -9.69 21.51 18.17
N ALA A 106 -10.57 21.21 19.13
CA ALA A 106 -10.92 22.09 20.26
C ALA A 106 -10.05 21.84 21.51
N GLY A 107 -9.08 20.90 21.44
CA GLY A 107 -8.20 20.52 22.55
C GLY A 107 -8.88 19.64 23.61
N GLN A 108 -10.00 18.99 23.25
CA GLN A 108 -10.69 18.04 24.14
C GLN A 108 -10.19 16.60 23.86
N PRO A 109 -10.13 15.72 24.86
CA PRO A 109 -9.81 14.33 24.68
C PRO A 109 -10.75 13.67 23.66
N LEU A 110 -10.20 12.82 22.78
CA LEU A 110 -10.99 12.03 21.84
C LEU A 110 -11.92 11.07 22.60
N THR A 111 -13.15 10.94 22.16
CA THR A 111 -14.06 9.91 22.68
C THR A 111 -13.67 8.52 22.19
N THR A 112 -14.12 7.47 22.85
CA THR A 112 -13.94 6.07 22.39
C THR A 112 -14.43 5.89 20.97
N ASP A 113 -15.57 6.47 20.63
CA ASP A 113 -16.14 6.37 19.28
C ASP A 113 -15.26 7.08 18.24
N ASP A 114 -14.70 8.26 18.56
CA ASP A 114 -13.75 8.94 17.68
C ASP A 114 -12.50 8.10 17.45
N ILE A 115 -11.95 7.49 18.48
CA ILE A 115 -10.77 6.63 18.41
C ILE A 115 -11.05 5.41 17.51
N VAL A 116 -12.18 4.73 17.72
CA VAL A 116 -12.58 3.55 16.95
C VAL A 116 -12.75 3.88 15.45
N GLU A 117 -13.37 5.02 15.13
CA GLU A 117 -13.50 5.48 13.75
C GLU A 117 -12.13 5.85 13.13
N GLN A 118 -11.23 6.46 13.88
CA GLN A 118 -9.86 6.74 13.42
C GLN A 118 -9.06 5.44 13.19
N LEU A 119 -9.23 4.44 14.05
CA LEU A 119 -8.60 3.12 13.86
C LEU A 119 -9.08 2.45 12.58
N LEU A 120 -10.38 2.45 12.32
CA LEU A 120 -10.95 1.90 11.08
C LEU A 120 -10.42 2.63 9.86
N LEU A 121 -10.29 3.98 9.93
CA LEU A 121 -9.70 4.79 8.88
C LEU A 121 -8.22 4.45 8.65
N LEU A 122 -7.43 4.29 9.70
CA LEU A 122 -6.00 3.93 9.59
C LEU A 122 -5.81 2.54 8.98
N LEU A 123 -6.63 1.57 9.37
CA LEU A 123 -6.63 0.24 8.76
C LEU A 123 -6.89 0.32 7.25
N PHE A 124 -7.92 1.07 6.85
CA PHE A 124 -8.26 1.25 5.44
C PHE A 124 -7.15 1.97 4.66
N ALA A 125 -6.62 3.05 5.21
CA ALA A 125 -5.58 3.85 4.57
C ALA A 125 -4.29 3.04 4.33
N GLY A 126 -3.85 2.27 5.32
CA GLY A 126 -2.64 1.44 5.21
C GLY A 126 -2.84 0.21 4.33
N TYR A 127 -4.02 -0.40 4.38
CA TYR A 127 -4.34 -1.59 3.59
C TYR A 127 -4.41 -1.31 2.08
N GLU A 128 -5.31 -0.43 1.66
CA GLU A 128 -5.65 -0.27 0.24
C GLU A 128 -4.50 0.32 -0.57
N THR A 129 -3.84 1.35 -0.04
CA THR A 129 -2.76 2.03 -0.74
C THR A 129 -1.51 1.19 -0.86
N THR A 130 -1.14 0.44 0.18
CA THR A 130 0.02 -0.46 0.16
C THR A 130 -0.24 -1.66 -0.74
N ALA A 131 -1.41 -2.30 -0.65
CA ALA A 131 -1.78 -3.41 -1.53
C ALA A 131 -1.78 -3.01 -3.01
N SER A 132 -2.30 -1.82 -3.33
CA SER A 132 -2.24 -1.23 -4.67
C SER A 132 -0.80 -1.03 -5.15
N SER A 133 0.04 -0.39 -4.32
CA SER A 133 1.46 -0.14 -4.63
C SER A 133 2.22 -1.42 -4.91
N LEU A 134 2.07 -2.43 -4.04
CA LEU A 134 2.71 -3.73 -4.19
C LEU A 134 2.22 -4.46 -5.45
N SER A 135 0.91 -4.46 -5.70
CA SER A 135 0.33 -5.11 -6.88
C SER A 135 0.81 -4.47 -8.18
N CYS A 136 0.85 -3.13 -8.24
CA CYS A 136 1.37 -2.41 -9.40
C CYS A 136 2.88 -2.58 -9.57
N LEU A 137 3.64 -2.68 -8.48
CA LEU A 137 5.08 -2.93 -8.52
C LEU A 137 5.37 -4.34 -9.05
N MET A 138 4.70 -5.36 -8.51
CA MET A 138 4.87 -6.73 -9.00
C MET A 138 4.40 -6.90 -10.44
N ARG A 139 3.32 -6.20 -10.84
CA ARG A 139 2.91 -6.13 -12.24
C ARG A 139 4.03 -5.55 -13.11
N ALA A 140 4.64 -4.42 -12.70
CA ALA A 140 5.75 -3.83 -13.45
C ALA A 140 6.94 -4.80 -13.58
N CYS A 141 7.33 -5.50 -12.53
CA CYS A 141 8.37 -6.52 -12.58
C CYS A 141 8.05 -7.65 -13.57
N LEU A 142 6.78 -8.00 -13.75
CA LEU A 142 6.36 -9.12 -14.59
C LEU A 142 6.10 -8.75 -16.05
N ILE A 143 5.69 -7.50 -16.32
CA ILE A 143 5.39 -7.05 -17.70
C ILE A 143 6.55 -6.31 -18.39
N GLU A 144 7.50 -5.77 -17.61
CA GLU A 144 8.70 -5.08 -18.09
C GLU A 144 9.90 -6.05 -17.98
N PRO A 145 10.28 -6.76 -19.05
CA PRO A 145 11.20 -7.91 -18.96
C PRO A 145 12.57 -7.59 -18.35
N GLN A 146 13.00 -6.32 -18.43
CA GLN A 146 14.29 -5.88 -17.93
C GLN A 146 14.26 -5.55 -16.42
N VAL A 147 13.09 -5.35 -15.81
CA VAL A 147 12.98 -4.79 -14.45
C VAL A 147 13.38 -5.81 -13.39
N GLU A 148 12.82 -7.02 -13.43
CA GLU A 148 13.15 -8.05 -12.44
C GLU A 148 14.63 -8.45 -12.49
N PRO A 149 15.25 -8.77 -13.65
CA PRO A 149 16.69 -9.06 -13.71
C PRO A 149 17.54 -7.91 -13.19
N TRP A 150 17.23 -6.68 -13.57
CA TRP A 150 17.94 -5.49 -13.11
C TRP A 150 17.84 -5.29 -11.58
N LEU A 151 16.69 -5.60 -10.97
CA LEU A 151 16.55 -5.58 -9.52
C LEU A 151 17.39 -6.69 -8.87
N ARG A 152 17.33 -7.92 -9.37
CA ARG A 152 18.04 -9.07 -8.79
C ARG A 152 19.55 -8.88 -8.73
N GLU A 153 20.16 -8.26 -9.75
CA GLU A 153 21.60 -7.94 -9.73
C GLU A 153 22.03 -7.15 -8.47
N GLU A 154 21.15 -6.33 -7.91
CA GLU A 154 21.41 -5.59 -6.67
C GLU A 154 20.93 -6.35 -5.44
N LEU A 155 19.72 -6.91 -5.50
CA LEU A 155 19.09 -7.58 -4.37
C LEU A 155 19.81 -8.86 -3.96
N ASP A 156 20.42 -9.59 -4.89
CA ASP A 156 21.16 -10.83 -4.58
C ASP A 156 22.33 -10.57 -3.63
N GLY A 157 22.93 -9.38 -3.68
CA GLY A 157 23.97 -8.96 -2.76
C GLY A 157 23.49 -8.58 -1.35
N LEU A 158 22.19 -8.39 -1.13
CA LEU A 158 21.67 -8.01 0.17
C LEU A 158 21.52 -9.21 1.11
N GLU A 159 21.79 -9.01 2.41
CA GLU A 159 21.52 -10.03 3.43
C GLU A 159 19.99 -10.15 3.68
N TRP A 160 19.52 -11.39 3.75
CA TRP A 160 18.11 -11.67 4.07
C TRP A 160 17.98 -12.86 5.03
N PRO A 161 17.15 -12.80 6.09
CA PRO A 161 16.45 -11.58 6.56
C PRO A 161 17.42 -10.52 7.07
N PRO A 162 17.04 -9.22 7.00
CA PRO A 162 17.89 -8.15 7.52
C PRO A 162 18.06 -8.29 9.03
N LYS A 163 19.26 -8.00 9.53
CA LYS A 163 19.61 -8.09 10.95
C LYS A 163 19.47 -6.74 11.64
N GLY A 164 19.26 -6.78 12.96
CA GLY A 164 19.22 -5.61 13.83
C GLY A 164 17.79 -5.13 14.14
N ASP A 165 17.71 -3.90 14.66
CA ASP A 165 16.44 -3.22 14.90
C ASP A 165 15.79 -2.71 13.59
N ALA A 166 14.62 -2.09 13.69
CA ALA A 166 13.90 -1.62 12.51
C ALA A 166 14.70 -0.62 11.66
N THR A 167 15.51 0.24 12.27
CA THR A 167 16.34 1.22 11.57
C THR A 167 17.48 0.54 10.84
N THR A 168 18.23 -0.31 11.54
CA THR A 168 19.35 -1.08 10.97
C THR A 168 18.87 -2.03 9.87
N ALA A 169 17.74 -2.68 10.09
CA ALA A 169 17.10 -3.55 9.08
C ALA A 169 16.69 -2.76 7.83
N PHE A 170 16.13 -1.56 8.01
CA PHE A 170 15.73 -0.69 6.90
C PHE A 170 16.94 -0.23 6.06
N ASP A 171 18.06 0.12 6.71
CA ASP A 171 19.29 0.48 6.03
C ASP A 171 19.94 -0.73 5.35
N GLY A 172 19.90 -1.90 5.96
CA GLY A 172 20.44 -3.16 5.43
C GLY A 172 19.76 -3.66 4.15
N ILE A 173 18.51 -3.23 3.90
CA ILE A 173 17.78 -3.52 2.65
C ILE A 173 17.72 -2.32 1.71
N ARG A 174 18.62 -1.37 1.87
CA ARG A 174 18.68 -0.20 1.01
C ARG A 174 19.13 -0.60 -0.40
N SER A 175 18.24 -0.39 -1.36
CA SER A 175 18.45 -0.67 -2.76
C SER A 175 18.04 0.54 -3.58
N PRO A 176 18.99 1.30 -4.15
CA PRO A 176 18.71 2.39 -5.07
C PRO A 176 17.86 1.97 -6.28
N ARG A 177 18.10 0.78 -6.85
CA ARG A 177 17.31 0.27 -7.98
C ARG A 177 15.88 -0.02 -7.57
N LEU A 178 15.67 -0.65 -6.41
CA LEU A 178 14.31 -0.87 -5.89
C LEU A 178 13.60 0.45 -5.61
N GLN A 179 14.29 1.42 -5.00
CA GLN A 179 13.69 2.74 -4.79
C GLN A 179 13.28 3.40 -6.11
N ALA A 180 14.13 3.30 -7.15
CA ALA A 180 13.83 3.83 -8.47
C ALA A 180 12.60 3.17 -9.11
N VAL A 181 12.43 1.85 -8.94
CA VAL A 181 11.23 1.13 -9.42
C VAL A 181 10.00 1.57 -8.62
N VAL A 182 10.11 1.70 -7.29
CA VAL A 182 9.01 2.20 -6.45
C VAL A 182 8.59 3.60 -6.88
N ASP A 183 9.54 4.51 -7.07
CA ASP A 183 9.28 5.90 -7.48
C ASP A 183 8.62 5.96 -8.86
N GLU A 184 9.04 5.12 -9.80
CA GLU A 184 8.45 5.05 -11.13
C GLU A 184 7.02 4.46 -11.11
N VAL A 185 6.79 3.44 -10.30
CA VAL A 185 5.43 2.90 -10.09
C VAL A 185 4.54 3.97 -9.46
N MET A 186 5.00 4.63 -8.40
CA MET A 186 4.24 5.71 -7.76
C MET A 186 3.98 6.91 -8.70
N ARG A 187 4.89 7.17 -9.65
CA ARG A 187 4.71 8.17 -10.69
C ARG A 187 3.63 7.77 -11.70
N MET A 188 3.70 6.53 -12.18
CA MET A 188 2.82 6.02 -13.24
C MET A 188 1.43 5.63 -12.72
N THR A 189 1.39 5.01 -11.55
CA THR A 189 0.18 4.43 -10.94
C THR A 189 0.10 4.80 -9.44
N PRO A 190 0.00 6.10 -9.10
CA PRO A 190 -0.11 6.48 -7.70
C PRO A 190 -1.38 5.87 -7.08
N PRO A 191 -1.30 5.23 -5.90
CA PRO A 191 -2.47 4.64 -5.23
C PRO A 191 -3.59 5.64 -4.99
N VAL A 192 -3.22 6.89 -4.72
CA VAL A 192 -4.11 8.04 -4.64
C VAL A 192 -3.83 8.94 -5.84
N GLY A 193 -4.74 8.97 -6.81
CA GLY A 193 -4.56 9.70 -8.07
C GLY A 193 -4.57 11.23 -7.93
N GLY A 194 -4.96 11.76 -6.79
CA GLY A 194 -5.00 13.19 -6.47
C GLY A 194 -5.67 13.47 -5.14
N PHE A 195 -5.66 14.72 -4.72
CA PHE A 195 -6.29 15.15 -3.48
C PHE A 195 -6.84 16.58 -3.59
N PHE A 196 -7.67 16.97 -2.63
CA PHE A 196 -8.29 18.28 -2.58
C PHE A 196 -7.73 19.12 -1.43
N ARG A 197 -7.66 20.45 -1.66
CA ARG A 197 -7.35 21.45 -0.64
C ARG A 197 -8.35 22.61 -0.74
N ARG A 198 -8.70 23.20 0.39
CA ARG A 198 -9.47 24.44 0.43
C ARG A 198 -8.52 25.58 0.76
N THR A 199 -8.62 26.68 0.03
CA THR A 199 -7.81 27.87 0.28
C THR A 199 -8.32 28.59 1.54
N CYS A 200 -7.45 28.73 2.57
CA CYS A 200 -7.75 29.48 3.79
C CYS A 200 -7.58 31.01 3.60
N ARG A 201 -6.90 31.41 2.53
CA ARG A 201 -6.66 32.79 2.11
C ARG A 201 -6.53 32.85 0.59
N PRO A 202 -6.66 34.04 -0.03
CA PRO A 202 -6.33 34.14 -1.46
C PRO A 202 -4.88 33.74 -1.71
N ILE A 203 -4.65 32.95 -2.76
CA ILE A 203 -3.32 32.52 -3.20
C ILE A 203 -3.09 32.89 -4.66
N GLN A 204 -1.84 33.09 -5.03
CA GLN A 204 -1.40 33.24 -6.41
C GLN A 204 -0.67 31.94 -6.82
N LEU A 205 -1.14 31.33 -7.91
CA LEU A 205 -0.52 30.16 -8.51
C LEU A 205 -0.21 30.47 -9.97
N ALA A 206 1.06 30.70 -10.27
CA ALA A 206 1.48 31.29 -11.54
C ALA A 206 0.65 32.56 -11.85
N ASP A 207 -0.03 32.62 -12.98
CA ASP A 207 -0.83 33.77 -13.40
C ASP A 207 -2.28 33.73 -12.89
N ILE A 208 -2.63 32.69 -12.10
CA ILE A 208 -4.01 32.52 -11.63
C ILE A 208 -4.11 32.93 -10.16
N ARG A 209 -5.01 33.88 -9.88
CA ARG A 209 -5.40 34.23 -8.51
C ARG A 209 -6.58 33.37 -8.09
N ILE A 210 -6.39 32.57 -7.02
CA ILE A 210 -7.42 31.72 -6.44
C ILE A 210 -7.93 32.42 -5.16
N PRO A 211 -9.21 32.78 -5.08
CA PRO A 211 -9.78 33.41 -3.89
C PRO A 211 -9.77 32.47 -2.69
N LYS A 212 -10.04 33.03 -1.50
CA LYS A 212 -10.31 32.26 -0.29
C LYS A 212 -11.53 31.34 -0.48
N ASP A 213 -11.55 30.22 0.26
CA ASP A 213 -12.64 29.23 0.32
C ASP A 213 -12.91 28.47 -1.00
N HIS A 214 -11.95 28.49 -1.93
CA HIS A 214 -12.01 27.68 -3.15
C HIS A 214 -11.41 26.30 -2.94
N VAL A 215 -12.04 25.31 -3.57
CA VAL A 215 -11.51 23.94 -3.60
C VAL A 215 -10.54 23.80 -4.77
N VAL A 216 -9.32 23.41 -4.48
CA VAL A 216 -8.26 23.12 -5.45
C VAL A 216 -8.01 21.62 -5.49
N GLN A 217 -8.11 21.03 -6.67
CA GLN A 217 -7.74 19.63 -6.90
C GLN A 217 -6.28 19.56 -7.35
N VAL A 218 -5.48 18.74 -6.68
CA VAL A 218 -4.13 18.37 -7.11
C VAL A 218 -4.22 17.02 -7.79
N ALA A 219 -4.06 16.98 -9.11
CA ALA A 219 -4.21 15.80 -9.94
C ALA A 219 -2.86 15.10 -10.15
N LEU A 220 -2.41 14.28 -9.21
CA LEU A 220 -1.08 13.66 -9.22
C LEU A 220 -0.86 12.78 -10.45
N ALA A 221 -1.80 11.88 -10.75
CA ALA A 221 -1.66 10.94 -11.85
C ALA A 221 -1.46 11.63 -13.21
N SER A 222 -2.14 12.75 -13.44
CA SER A 222 -2.00 13.55 -14.66
C SER A 222 -0.70 14.36 -14.65
N SER A 223 -0.41 15.05 -13.53
CA SER A 223 0.77 15.91 -13.39
C SER A 223 2.08 15.13 -13.54
N ASN A 224 2.12 13.91 -13.00
CA ASN A 224 3.29 13.04 -13.07
C ASN A 224 3.65 12.58 -14.50
N ARG A 225 2.74 12.77 -15.46
CA ARG A 225 2.92 12.40 -16.88
C ARG A 225 2.92 13.59 -17.83
N ALA A 226 2.71 14.79 -17.29
CA ALA A 226 2.65 16.00 -18.09
C ALA A 226 4.06 16.43 -18.54
N GLY A 227 4.13 17.02 -19.72
CA GLY A 227 5.32 17.72 -20.24
C GLY A 227 6.00 17.01 -21.40
N SER A 228 6.48 15.77 -21.25
CA SER A 228 7.19 15.03 -22.30
C SER A 228 6.56 13.67 -22.58
N SER A 229 6.60 13.22 -23.83
CA SER A 229 6.17 11.87 -24.23
C SER A 229 6.96 10.76 -23.53
N ASP A 230 8.21 11.01 -23.16
CA ASP A 230 9.06 10.09 -22.39
C ASP A 230 8.46 9.79 -21.01
N LEU A 231 7.65 10.69 -20.43
CA LEU A 231 6.98 10.47 -19.15
C LEU A 231 5.81 9.46 -19.22
N ASN A 232 5.43 9.02 -20.42
CA ASN A 232 4.47 7.92 -20.60
C ASN A 232 5.12 6.53 -20.67
N VAL A 233 6.45 6.48 -20.68
CA VAL A 233 7.23 5.24 -20.70
C VAL A 233 7.68 4.89 -19.29
N PHE A 234 7.54 3.60 -18.90
CA PHE A 234 8.08 3.07 -17.64
C PHE A 234 9.59 2.98 -17.73
N ARG A 235 10.30 3.84 -17.02
CA ARG A 235 11.78 3.91 -17.02
C ARG A 235 12.30 4.27 -15.63
N PRO A 236 12.47 3.30 -14.72
CA PRO A 236 12.93 3.55 -13.35
C PRO A 236 14.32 4.20 -13.29
N GLN A 237 15.19 3.96 -14.27
CA GLN A 237 16.54 4.53 -14.35
C GLN A 237 16.53 6.07 -14.28
N ARG A 238 15.44 6.73 -14.73
CA ARG A 238 15.32 8.21 -14.62
C ARG A 238 15.49 8.74 -13.20
N HIS A 239 15.20 7.90 -12.20
CA HIS A 239 15.33 8.28 -10.79
C HIS A 239 16.78 8.12 -10.24
N LEU A 240 17.68 7.46 -10.99
CA LEU A 240 19.09 7.26 -10.61
C LEU A 240 20.02 8.24 -11.29
N ASP A 241 19.78 8.60 -12.54
CA ASP A 241 20.75 9.22 -13.44
C ASP A 241 21.10 10.68 -13.11
N GLY A 242 20.59 11.25 -12.01
CA GLY A 242 20.83 12.65 -11.64
C GLY A 242 20.28 13.68 -12.63
N LEU A 243 19.65 13.22 -13.71
CA LEU A 243 18.89 14.03 -14.64
C LEU A 243 17.66 14.62 -13.93
N GLU A 244 17.00 15.59 -14.52
CA GLU A 244 15.82 16.23 -13.93
C GLU A 244 14.83 15.19 -13.40
N LYS A 245 14.87 14.97 -12.08
CA LYS A 245 13.91 14.07 -11.42
C LYS A 245 12.55 14.74 -11.46
N PRO A 246 11.52 14.04 -11.96
CA PRO A 246 10.17 14.57 -11.84
C PRO A 246 9.86 14.87 -10.37
N THR A 247 9.25 16.01 -10.10
CA THR A 247 8.79 16.32 -8.73
C THR A 247 7.66 15.36 -8.39
N LEU A 248 7.93 14.39 -7.53
CA LEU A 248 6.96 13.40 -7.09
C LEU A 248 6.43 13.75 -5.70
N LEU A 249 5.12 13.67 -5.54
CA LEU A 249 4.44 13.83 -4.26
C LEU A 249 3.60 12.58 -3.92
N PRO A 250 4.16 11.37 -3.97
CA PRO A 250 3.40 10.13 -3.81
C PRO A 250 2.74 10.03 -2.42
N PHE A 251 3.29 10.71 -1.43
CA PHE A 251 2.77 10.78 -0.06
C PHE A 251 2.19 12.15 0.29
N GLY A 252 1.93 13.01 -0.72
CA GLY A 252 1.52 14.38 -0.50
C GLY A 252 2.64 15.26 0.07
N GLY A 253 2.27 16.39 0.68
CA GLY A 253 3.24 17.33 1.24
C GLY A 253 2.60 18.30 2.24
N GLY A 254 3.46 19.09 2.92
CA GLY A 254 3.07 20.03 3.95
C GLY A 254 2.50 19.35 5.20
N GLU A 255 1.64 20.05 5.92
CA GLU A 255 1.02 19.59 7.18
C GLU A 255 0.15 18.32 7.03
N ARG A 256 -0.25 17.99 5.81
CA ARG A 256 -1.08 16.81 5.49
C ARG A 256 -0.29 15.72 4.74
N VAL A 257 1.03 15.67 4.95
CA VAL A 257 1.85 14.56 4.45
C VAL A 257 1.36 13.24 5.04
N CYS A 258 1.49 12.15 4.28
CA CYS A 258 1.05 10.82 4.72
C CYS A 258 1.69 10.42 6.06
N LEU A 259 0.86 10.12 7.05
CA LEU A 259 1.29 9.66 8.37
C LEU A 259 2.04 8.32 8.29
N GLY A 260 1.55 7.40 7.42
CA GLY A 260 2.10 6.06 7.23
C GLY A 260 3.29 5.98 6.28
N LYS A 261 3.88 7.11 5.83
CA LYS A 261 4.94 7.11 4.81
C LYS A 261 6.12 6.19 5.17
N ALA A 262 6.63 6.28 6.39
CA ALA A 262 7.78 5.48 6.83
C ALA A 262 7.45 3.98 6.86
N LEU A 263 6.27 3.62 7.39
CA LEU A 263 5.78 2.24 7.42
C LEU A 263 5.60 1.70 6.00
N ALA A 264 4.91 2.43 5.12
CA ALA A 264 4.69 2.01 3.74
C ALA A 264 6.00 1.78 2.98
N GLN A 265 6.99 2.65 3.14
CA GLN A 265 8.31 2.49 2.52
C GLN A 265 9.05 1.27 3.05
N LEU A 266 8.95 0.98 4.35
CA LEU A 266 9.57 -0.19 4.96
C LEU A 266 8.91 -1.48 4.47
N GLU A 267 7.58 -1.57 4.55
CA GLU A 267 6.85 -2.79 4.17
C GLU A 267 6.96 -3.12 2.68
N ILE A 268 6.96 -2.11 1.79
CA ILE A 268 7.18 -2.33 0.35
C ILE A 268 8.57 -2.90 0.11
N ARG A 269 9.61 -2.35 0.73
CA ARG A 269 10.98 -2.84 0.56
C ARG A 269 11.13 -4.25 1.10
N LEU A 270 10.68 -4.52 2.34
CA LEU A 270 10.75 -5.85 2.95
C LEU A 270 10.02 -6.89 2.10
N MET A 271 8.82 -6.55 1.62
CA MET A 271 8.04 -7.46 0.78
C MET A 271 8.78 -7.81 -0.51
N VAL A 272 9.23 -6.81 -1.24
CA VAL A 272 9.86 -7.02 -2.56
C VAL A 272 11.19 -7.74 -2.44
N VAL A 273 12.06 -7.31 -1.52
CA VAL A 273 13.35 -7.96 -1.29
C VAL A 273 13.15 -9.41 -0.87
N GLY A 274 12.32 -9.65 0.16
CA GLY A 274 12.12 -11.00 0.69
C GLY A 274 11.44 -11.94 -0.31
N LEU A 275 10.50 -11.42 -1.11
CA LEU A 275 9.83 -12.21 -2.13
C LEU A 275 10.78 -12.55 -3.29
N LEU A 276 11.44 -11.55 -3.88
CA LEU A 276 12.33 -11.75 -5.03
C LEU A 276 13.55 -12.61 -4.68
N LYS A 277 14.07 -12.55 -3.48
CA LYS A 277 15.18 -13.45 -3.06
C LYS A 277 14.81 -14.92 -2.94
N ARG A 278 13.53 -15.26 -2.92
CA ARG A 278 13.05 -16.63 -2.67
C ARG A 278 12.23 -17.21 -3.79
N VAL A 279 11.49 -16.37 -4.48
CA VAL A 279 10.47 -16.78 -5.43
C VAL A 279 10.70 -16.13 -6.79
N GLN A 280 10.66 -16.94 -7.82
CA GLN A 280 10.55 -16.51 -9.20
C GLN A 280 9.08 -16.62 -9.59
N LEU A 281 8.50 -15.52 -10.01
CA LEU A 281 7.11 -15.45 -10.48
C LEU A 281 7.07 -15.41 -12.00
N SER A 282 6.06 -16.04 -12.57
CA SER A 282 5.73 -15.94 -13.99
C SER A 282 4.23 -15.71 -14.16
N LEU A 283 3.85 -14.92 -15.16
CA LEU A 283 2.45 -14.67 -15.47
C LEU A 283 1.78 -15.97 -15.93
N ALA A 284 0.57 -16.24 -15.42
CA ALA A 284 -0.29 -17.27 -15.99
C ALA A 284 -0.85 -16.80 -17.34
N CYS A 285 -1.26 -17.76 -18.19
CA CYS A 285 -1.88 -17.45 -19.47
C CYS A 285 -3.25 -16.80 -19.33
N ASP A 286 -3.70 -16.15 -20.40
CA ASP A 286 -5.09 -15.69 -20.61
C ASP A 286 -5.65 -14.79 -19.49
N GLN A 287 -4.93 -13.73 -19.11
CA GLN A 287 -5.38 -12.76 -18.15
C GLN A 287 -5.34 -11.32 -18.67
N ASN A 288 -6.22 -10.47 -18.13
CA ASN A 288 -6.24 -9.04 -18.40
C ASN A 288 -5.33 -8.30 -17.41
N LEU A 289 -4.22 -7.77 -17.91
CA LEU A 289 -3.24 -7.01 -17.12
C LEU A 289 -3.54 -5.50 -17.06
N ASP A 290 -4.64 -5.03 -17.67
CA ASP A 290 -5.09 -3.65 -17.51
C ASP A 290 -5.38 -3.34 -16.04
N LEU A 291 -5.31 -2.05 -15.71
CA LEU A 291 -5.62 -1.59 -14.35
C LEU A 291 -7.09 -1.18 -14.23
N GLN A 292 -7.75 -1.64 -13.19
CA GLN A 292 -8.88 -0.93 -12.60
C GLN A 292 -8.33 0.21 -11.74
N LEU A 293 -8.98 1.38 -11.75
CA LEU A 293 -8.45 2.56 -11.08
C LEU A 293 -9.15 2.89 -9.75
N ILE A 294 -10.23 2.20 -9.45
CA ILE A 294 -11.08 2.46 -8.27
C ILE A 294 -11.23 1.17 -7.45
N PRO A 295 -11.03 1.22 -6.13
CA PRO A 295 -10.67 2.37 -5.28
C PRO A 295 -9.25 2.89 -5.50
N SER A 296 -8.31 2.00 -5.79
CA SER A 296 -6.91 2.30 -6.12
C SER A 296 -6.47 1.46 -7.31
N PRO A 297 -5.44 1.87 -8.09
CA PRO A 297 -4.96 1.10 -9.23
C PRO A 297 -4.61 -0.34 -8.88
N SER A 298 -5.17 -1.30 -9.60
CA SER A 298 -4.95 -2.73 -9.37
C SER A 298 -5.17 -3.53 -10.65
N PRO A 299 -4.40 -4.59 -10.94
CA PRO A 299 -4.64 -5.46 -12.10
C PRO A 299 -6.06 -6.06 -12.08
N LYS A 300 -6.79 -5.96 -13.20
CA LYS A 300 -8.20 -6.37 -13.30
C LYS A 300 -8.44 -7.82 -12.91
N ASP A 301 -7.59 -8.73 -13.38
CA ASP A 301 -7.72 -10.16 -13.10
C ASP A 301 -6.93 -10.60 -11.85
N GLY A 302 -6.41 -9.64 -11.07
CA GLY A 302 -5.72 -9.90 -9.82
C GLY A 302 -4.28 -10.38 -9.98
N LEU A 303 -3.67 -10.20 -11.16
CA LEU A 303 -2.30 -10.61 -11.47
C LEU A 303 -2.07 -12.10 -11.15
N MET A 304 -2.63 -12.95 -12.02
CA MET A 304 -2.49 -14.40 -11.89
C MET A 304 -1.06 -14.85 -12.17
N VAL A 305 -0.43 -15.51 -11.22
CA VAL A 305 0.98 -15.94 -11.30
C VAL A 305 1.17 -17.39 -10.92
N VAL A 306 2.24 -17.97 -11.45
CA VAL A 306 2.81 -19.25 -11.00
C VAL A 306 4.14 -18.96 -10.32
N ALA A 307 4.36 -19.56 -9.16
CA ALA A 307 5.55 -19.38 -8.35
C ALA A 307 6.48 -20.58 -8.42
N LYS A 308 7.79 -20.32 -8.51
CA LYS A 308 8.84 -21.32 -8.40
C LYS A 308 9.91 -20.82 -7.42
N ARG A 309 10.68 -21.73 -6.83
CA ARG A 309 11.85 -21.36 -6.03
C ARG A 309 12.87 -20.64 -6.90
N TYR A 310 13.29 -19.47 -6.45
CA TYR A 310 14.39 -18.76 -7.09
C TYR A 310 15.72 -19.39 -6.68
N ALA A 311 16.62 -19.58 -7.64
CA ALA A 311 18.01 -19.97 -7.44
C ALA A 311 18.89 -18.95 -8.19
N PRO A 312 19.76 -18.19 -7.48
CA PRO A 312 20.73 -17.30 -8.11
C PRO A 312 21.62 -18.04 -9.12
N ALA A 313 22.12 -17.35 -10.12
CA ALA A 313 22.95 -17.94 -11.17
C ALA A 313 24.24 -18.59 -10.60
N ASP A 314 24.81 -17.97 -9.55
CA ASP A 314 26.05 -18.44 -8.91
C ASP A 314 25.85 -19.72 -8.03
N ALA A 315 24.59 -20.13 -7.80
CA ALA A 315 24.31 -21.36 -7.05
C ALA A 315 24.14 -22.60 -7.93
N ARG A 316 24.48 -22.50 -9.23
CA ARG A 316 24.33 -23.59 -10.22
C ARG A 316 25.64 -24.29 -10.61
N GLU A 317 26.76 -24.00 -9.88
CA GLU A 317 28.03 -24.73 -10.02
C GLU A 317 28.18 -25.89 -9.01
#